data_e6e97a16f5c43782cea45babf5eec288
#
_entry.id   e6e97a16f5c43782cea45babf5eec288
#
_cell.length_a   1.000
_cell.length_b   1.000
_cell.length_c   1.000
_cell.angle_alpha   90.00
_cell.angle_beta   90.00
_cell.angle_gamma   90.00
#
_symmetry.space_group_name_H-M   'P 1'
#
loop_
_entity.id
_entity.type
_entity.pdbx_description
1 polymer ?
#
loop_
_entity_poly.entity_id
_entity_poly.type
_entity_poly.pdbx_seq_one_letter_code
_entity_poly.pdbx_strand_id
1 'polypeptide(L)'
;SGIIGDITGDFIGNYSSDSVGGAIFNDYDSSIGNIIGDFIGNHSKAYGGAINNSGRTAIGNITGDFIGNYASYDVGSANGGAIDNIGTIGNITGDFIGNYTLGSYSVQGGAIYNSGTIGDITGDFIGNYDTSRGSAYGGAIYNENATIGDIIGDFIGNYASSSNYSDYVYGGAIYNGSKDTAIIGDITGDFIGNYASVSAVNGIAKGGAIYNSSNGTAIIGDITGNFLSNYVQYLSKYSKLTLGGAVYSNANLSFTAKGKQRFFSGNYTNDQTRGKNYNALFVQSVTDLASAPVIAFDTTGGGAWVVNDSIEGGYASSTDVTYAGRYYNLAFTGDGVLN
;
A
#
# COMPACT_ATOMS: atom_id res chain seq x y z
N SER A 1 -13.92 -2.03 29.62
CA SER A 1 -12.71 -1.22 29.38
C SER A 1 -11.61 -1.62 30.33
N GLY A 2 -10.45 -1.94 29.83
CA GLY A 2 -9.23 -2.24 30.59
C GLY A 2 -8.14 -1.24 30.25
N ILE A 3 -7.25 -0.96 31.18
CA ILE A 3 -6.07 -0.12 30.97
C ILE A 3 -4.84 -0.94 31.32
N ILE A 4 -3.95 -1.08 30.36
CA ILE A 4 -2.62 -1.66 30.55
C ILE A 4 -1.63 -0.50 30.38
N GLY A 5 -0.66 -0.37 31.30
CA GLY A 5 0.44 0.58 31.16
C GLY A 5 1.39 0.20 30.01
N ASP A 6 2.59 0.76 30.06
CA ASP A 6 3.61 0.44 29.07
C ASP A 6 4.04 -1.02 29.15
N ILE A 7 4.34 -1.61 28.00
CA ILE A 7 4.81 -2.99 27.87
C ILE A 7 6.23 -2.96 27.33
N THR A 8 7.14 -3.72 27.94
CA THR A 8 8.52 -3.86 27.45
C THR A 8 8.87 -5.35 27.37
N GLY A 9 9.34 -5.78 26.22
CA GLY A 9 9.75 -7.16 25.96
C GLY A 9 9.26 -7.65 24.60
N ASP A 10 9.95 -8.64 24.05
CA ASP A 10 9.68 -9.18 22.73
C ASP A 10 8.50 -10.15 22.75
N PHE A 11 7.76 -10.15 21.66
CA PHE A 11 6.65 -11.05 21.38
C PHE A 11 7.07 -12.03 20.27
N ILE A 12 7.40 -13.27 20.65
CA ILE A 12 7.99 -14.23 19.72
C ILE A 12 7.13 -15.48 19.60
N GLY A 13 6.69 -15.81 18.37
CA GLY A 13 6.01 -17.06 18.06
C GLY A 13 4.65 -17.26 18.73
N ASN A 14 3.98 -16.18 19.13
CA ASN A 14 2.65 -16.29 19.72
C ASN A 14 1.60 -16.64 18.68
N TYR A 15 0.60 -17.42 19.09
CA TYR A 15 -0.43 -17.90 18.18
C TYR A 15 -1.84 -17.72 18.76
N SER A 16 -2.74 -17.24 17.91
CA SER A 16 -4.17 -17.19 18.19
C SER A 16 -4.98 -18.05 17.21
N SER A 17 -5.69 -19.04 17.74
CA SER A 17 -6.66 -19.84 16.98
C SER A 17 -8.00 -19.11 16.77
N ASP A 18 -8.25 -18.05 17.53
CA ASP A 18 -9.54 -17.36 17.61
C ASP A 18 -9.68 -16.22 16.60
N SER A 19 -8.83 -16.20 15.59
CA SER A 19 -8.88 -15.24 14.47
C SER A 19 -8.44 -13.80 14.79
N VAL A 20 -7.94 -13.50 15.97
CA VAL A 20 -7.54 -12.15 16.40
C VAL A 20 -6.15 -12.16 17.04
N GLY A 21 -5.34 -11.16 16.78
CA GLY A 21 -4.06 -10.84 17.40
C GLY A 21 -3.22 -12.00 17.93
N GLY A 22 -2.21 -12.47 17.19
CA GLY A 22 -1.38 -13.58 17.66
C GLY A 22 -0.67 -13.30 18.97
N ALA A 23 -0.19 -12.09 19.18
CA ALA A 23 0.47 -11.67 20.42
C ALA A 23 -0.43 -10.75 21.27
N ILE A 24 -1.05 -9.74 20.65
CA ILE A 24 -1.88 -8.75 21.35
C ILE A 24 -3.23 -8.64 20.68
N PHE A 25 -4.27 -8.78 21.49
CA PHE A 25 -5.64 -8.42 21.12
C PHE A 25 -6.15 -7.33 22.07
N ASN A 26 -6.33 -6.11 21.57
CA ASN A 26 -6.86 -4.97 22.30
C ASN A 26 -8.27 -4.66 21.82
N ASP A 27 -9.28 -4.77 22.68
CA ASP A 27 -10.70 -4.67 22.30
C ASP A 27 -11.56 -4.00 23.41
N TYR A 28 -12.79 -3.61 23.08
CA TYR A 28 -13.82 -3.10 23.99
C TYR A 28 -13.42 -1.87 24.83
N ASP A 29 -13.18 -0.73 24.19
CA ASP A 29 -12.87 0.54 24.88
C ASP A 29 -11.66 0.42 25.85
N SER A 30 -10.70 -0.41 25.51
CA SER A 30 -9.49 -0.61 26.28
C SER A 30 -8.30 0.19 25.74
N SER A 31 -7.29 0.39 26.55
CA SER A 31 -6.06 1.07 26.15
C SER A 31 -4.82 0.36 26.67
N ILE A 32 -3.77 0.39 25.85
CA ILE A 32 -2.43 -0.05 26.17
C ILE A 32 -1.53 1.18 26.06
N GLY A 33 -0.60 1.36 27.00
CA GLY A 33 0.44 2.38 26.93
C GLY A 33 1.40 2.15 25.76
N ASN A 34 2.62 2.62 25.89
CA ASN A 34 3.64 2.39 24.86
C ASN A 34 4.10 0.92 24.87
N ILE A 35 4.53 0.43 23.71
CA ILE A 35 5.09 -0.91 23.58
C ILE A 35 6.52 -0.78 23.06
N ILE A 36 7.47 -1.42 23.76
CA ILE A 36 8.88 -1.47 23.38
C ILE A 36 9.30 -2.94 23.31
N GLY A 37 9.55 -3.43 22.11
CA GLY A 37 9.95 -4.82 21.86
C GLY A 37 9.59 -5.28 20.47
N ASP A 38 10.27 -6.31 19.99
CA ASP A 38 10.08 -6.84 18.66
C ASP A 38 8.92 -7.84 18.59
N PHE A 39 8.25 -7.87 17.46
CA PHE A 39 7.19 -8.83 17.14
C PHE A 39 7.69 -9.79 16.07
N ILE A 40 8.03 -11.03 16.46
CA ILE A 40 8.70 -11.98 15.58
C ILE A 40 7.88 -13.27 15.42
N GLY A 41 7.49 -13.57 14.20
CA GLY A 41 6.83 -14.83 13.87
C GLY A 41 5.50 -15.09 14.58
N ASN A 42 4.82 -14.04 15.03
CA ASN A 42 3.51 -14.18 15.63
C ASN A 42 2.45 -14.42 14.54
N HIS A 43 1.41 -15.18 14.87
CA HIS A 43 0.39 -15.45 13.87
C HIS A 43 -1.01 -15.62 14.42
N SER A 44 -1.97 -15.22 13.60
CA SER A 44 -3.39 -15.38 13.86
C SER A 44 -4.09 -16.07 12.68
N LYS A 45 -5.30 -16.54 12.95
CA LYS A 45 -6.09 -17.16 11.89
C LYS A 45 -6.66 -16.16 10.88
N ALA A 46 -6.91 -14.89 11.26
CA ALA A 46 -7.53 -13.93 10.33
C ALA A 46 -7.06 -12.48 10.48
N TYR A 47 -6.93 -11.94 11.68
CA TYR A 47 -6.76 -10.50 11.90
C TYR A 47 -5.54 -10.20 12.78
N GLY A 48 -4.59 -9.43 12.25
CA GLY A 48 -3.38 -9.02 12.95
C GLY A 48 -2.50 -10.18 13.40
N GLY A 49 -1.55 -10.64 12.59
CA GLY A 49 -0.67 -11.73 12.97
C GLY A 49 0.03 -11.49 14.30
N ALA A 50 0.46 -10.27 14.56
CA ALA A 50 1.00 -9.85 15.85
C ALA A 50 -0.04 -9.10 16.68
N ILE A 51 -0.58 -8.00 16.15
CA ILE A 51 -1.47 -7.09 16.90
C ILE A 51 -2.82 -6.97 16.18
N ASN A 52 -3.91 -7.16 16.90
CA ASN A 52 -5.24 -6.72 16.50
C ASN A 52 -5.72 -5.66 17.49
N ASN A 53 -5.93 -4.43 17.02
CA ASN A 53 -6.42 -3.29 17.78
C ASN A 53 -7.83 -2.93 17.30
N SER A 54 -8.85 -3.47 17.93
CA SER A 54 -10.22 -3.52 17.44
C SER A 54 -11.17 -2.56 18.20
N GLY A 55 -12.02 -1.87 17.45
CA GLY A 55 -13.05 -1.01 18.02
C GLY A 55 -12.52 0.33 18.52
N ARG A 56 -13.10 0.83 19.62
CA ARG A 56 -12.73 2.13 20.23
C ARG A 56 -11.54 1.98 21.18
N THR A 57 -10.44 1.49 20.70
CA THR A 57 -9.26 1.15 21.49
C THR A 57 -8.10 2.06 21.15
N ALA A 58 -7.14 2.13 22.06
CA ALA A 58 -5.92 2.87 21.82
C ALA A 58 -4.69 2.04 22.25
N ILE A 59 -3.64 2.13 21.44
CA ILE A 59 -2.29 1.72 21.80
C ILE A 59 -1.41 2.96 21.66
N GLY A 60 -0.53 3.21 22.64
CA GLY A 60 0.46 4.27 22.59
C GLY A 60 1.45 4.08 21.44
N ASN A 61 2.63 4.64 21.56
CA ASN A 61 3.67 4.44 20.55
C ASN A 61 4.21 3.02 20.59
N ILE A 62 4.61 2.50 19.43
CA ILE A 62 5.25 1.19 19.30
C ILE A 62 6.68 1.39 18.82
N THR A 63 7.64 0.79 19.52
CA THR A 63 9.05 0.78 19.13
C THR A 63 9.56 -0.66 19.10
N GLY A 64 9.90 -1.14 17.92
CA GLY A 64 10.37 -2.51 17.67
C GLY A 64 10.00 -2.98 16.27
N ASP A 65 10.71 -3.98 15.80
CA ASP A 65 10.53 -4.52 14.45
C ASP A 65 9.40 -5.55 14.38
N PHE A 66 8.75 -5.60 13.23
CA PHE A 66 7.73 -6.61 12.92
C PHE A 66 8.29 -7.55 11.86
N ILE A 67 8.67 -8.77 12.27
CA ILE A 67 9.41 -9.70 11.41
C ILE A 67 8.63 -11.01 11.24
N GLY A 68 8.25 -11.33 10.01
CA GLY A 68 7.64 -12.61 9.66
C GLY A 68 6.32 -12.92 10.37
N ASN A 69 5.58 -11.91 10.81
CA ASN A 69 4.25 -12.12 11.40
C ASN A 69 3.23 -12.37 10.28
N TYR A 70 2.19 -13.14 10.58
CA TYR A 70 1.22 -13.43 9.53
C TYR A 70 -0.21 -13.68 10.02
N ALA A 71 -1.15 -13.34 9.15
CA ALA A 71 -2.55 -13.73 9.29
C ALA A 71 -2.92 -14.68 8.14
N SER A 72 -3.49 -15.85 8.46
CA SER A 72 -3.77 -16.88 7.44
C SER A 72 -5.12 -17.54 7.66
N TYR A 73 -6.03 -17.42 6.67
CA TYR A 73 -7.36 -17.99 6.75
C TYR A 73 -7.75 -18.79 5.51
N ASP A 74 -7.65 -20.11 5.58
CA ASP A 74 -7.87 -21.02 4.46
C ASP A 74 -9.27 -20.95 3.82
N VAL A 75 -10.27 -20.48 4.54
CA VAL A 75 -11.67 -20.43 4.09
C VAL A 75 -12.28 -19.02 4.18
N GLY A 76 -11.46 -17.98 4.29
CA GLY A 76 -11.93 -16.61 4.49
C GLY A 76 -10.94 -15.54 4.04
N SER A 77 -11.16 -14.34 4.55
CA SER A 77 -10.31 -13.17 4.36
C SER A 77 -9.33 -13.04 5.52
N ALA A 78 -8.14 -12.50 5.24
CA ALA A 78 -7.14 -12.21 6.26
C ALA A 78 -6.64 -10.76 6.10
N ASN A 79 -6.46 -10.07 7.23
CA ASN A 79 -6.07 -8.66 7.28
C ASN A 79 -4.88 -8.45 8.21
N GLY A 80 -3.93 -7.61 7.78
CA GLY A 80 -2.79 -7.21 8.59
C GLY A 80 -1.89 -8.35 9.01
N GLY A 81 -0.92 -8.74 8.20
CA GLY A 81 0.01 -9.81 8.57
C GLY A 81 0.74 -9.53 9.88
N ALA A 82 1.09 -8.28 10.15
CA ALA A 82 1.58 -7.85 11.45
C ALA A 82 0.47 -7.16 12.27
N ILE A 83 -0.11 -6.09 11.74
CA ILE A 83 -1.06 -5.22 12.46
C ILE A 83 -2.39 -5.13 11.72
N ASP A 84 -3.48 -5.42 12.42
CA ASP A 84 -4.85 -5.06 12.03
C ASP A 84 -5.34 -3.97 12.99
N ASN A 85 -5.55 -2.75 12.48
CA ASN A 85 -5.96 -1.59 13.28
C ASN A 85 -7.31 -1.02 12.84
N ILE A 86 -8.27 -1.05 13.76
CA ILE A 86 -9.57 -0.37 13.62
C ILE A 86 -9.67 0.79 14.62
N GLY A 87 -8.85 0.78 15.68
CA GLY A 87 -8.78 1.80 16.72
C GLY A 87 -7.74 2.90 16.41
N THR A 88 -7.03 3.30 17.44
CA THR A 88 -5.93 4.27 17.35
C THR A 88 -4.62 3.64 17.79
N ILE A 89 -3.57 3.83 17.03
CA ILE A 89 -2.19 3.51 17.40
C ILE A 89 -1.39 4.82 17.29
N GLY A 90 -0.53 5.10 18.27
CA GLY A 90 0.42 6.21 18.21
C GLY A 90 1.45 6.04 17.09
N ASN A 91 2.61 6.65 17.23
CA ASN A 91 3.67 6.51 16.24
C ASN A 91 4.30 5.11 16.30
N ILE A 92 4.74 4.61 15.15
CA ILE A 92 5.43 3.33 15.04
C ILE A 92 6.87 3.58 14.58
N THR A 93 7.84 3.02 15.31
CA THR A 93 9.25 3.06 14.94
C THR A 93 9.79 1.65 14.90
N GLY A 94 10.17 1.17 13.73
CA GLY A 94 10.68 -0.18 13.47
C GLY A 94 10.35 -0.66 12.07
N ASP A 95 11.10 -1.64 11.61
CA ASP A 95 10.97 -2.18 10.26
C ASP A 95 9.87 -3.25 10.18
N PHE A 96 9.21 -3.33 9.03
CA PHE A 96 8.25 -4.37 8.70
C PHE A 96 8.87 -5.31 7.66
N ILE A 97 9.29 -6.50 8.09
CA ILE A 97 10.08 -7.41 7.25
C ILE A 97 9.36 -8.74 7.06
N GLY A 98 9.00 -9.06 5.83
CA GLY A 98 8.46 -10.38 5.47
C GLY A 98 7.14 -10.74 6.16
N ASN A 99 6.36 -9.76 6.60
CA ASN A 99 5.03 -10.03 7.14
C ASN A 99 4.05 -10.33 6.01
N TYR A 100 3.03 -11.17 6.28
CA TYR A 100 2.16 -11.56 5.19
C TYR A 100 0.74 -11.95 5.58
N THR A 101 -0.17 -11.85 4.59
CA THR A 101 -1.51 -12.39 4.68
C THR A 101 -1.74 -13.47 3.63
N LEU A 102 -2.44 -14.53 4.05
CA LEU A 102 -2.87 -15.63 3.17
C LEU A 102 -4.37 -15.86 3.32
N GLY A 103 -5.10 -15.99 2.21
CA GLY A 103 -6.54 -16.24 2.28
C GLY A 103 -7.15 -16.81 1.01
N SER A 104 -8.38 -17.31 1.13
CA SER A 104 -9.14 -17.84 0.00
C SER A 104 -10.02 -16.82 -0.69
N TYR A 105 -10.40 -15.73 -0.01
CA TYR A 105 -11.27 -14.69 -0.58
C TYR A 105 -10.51 -13.38 -0.81
N SER A 106 -10.41 -12.54 0.18
CA SER A 106 -9.72 -11.26 0.09
C SER A 106 -8.64 -11.16 1.15
N VAL A 107 -7.48 -10.64 0.79
CA VAL A 107 -6.39 -10.37 1.73
C VAL A 107 -5.98 -8.91 1.61
N GLN A 108 -5.62 -8.32 2.74
CA GLN A 108 -5.43 -6.88 2.84
C GLN A 108 -4.31 -6.55 3.83
N GLY A 109 -3.28 -5.82 3.34
CA GLY A 109 -2.16 -5.35 4.15
C GLY A 109 -1.25 -6.46 4.64
N GLY A 110 -0.29 -6.89 3.83
CA GLY A 110 0.67 -7.94 4.22
C GLY A 110 1.42 -7.62 5.50
N ALA A 111 1.70 -6.33 5.77
CA ALA A 111 2.16 -5.87 7.07
C ALA A 111 1.03 -5.20 7.86
N ILE A 112 0.41 -4.15 7.31
CA ILE A 112 -0.56 -3.31 8.04
C ILE A 112 -1.88 -3.25 7.28
N TYR A 113 -2.97 -3.63 7.96
CA TYR A 113 -4.32 -3.24 7.64
C TYR A 113 -4.75 -2.09 8.56
N ASN A 114 -5.17 -0.96 7.99
CA ASN A 114 -5.65 0.19 8.76
C ASN A 114 -7.04 0.62 8.30
N SER A 115 -7.97 0.60 9.22
CA SER A 115 -9.33 1.16 9.10
C SER A 115 -9.64 2.14 10.25
N GLY A 116 -8.61 2.56 10.98
CA GLY A 116 -8.65 3.50 12.08
C GLY A 116 -7.64 4.64 11.92
N THR A 117 -6.88 4.91 12.95
CA THR A 117 -5.83 5.94 12.92
C THR A 117 -4.50 5.35 13.38
N ILE A 118 -3.44 5.60 12.62
CA ILE A 118 -2.06 5.35 13.01
C ILE A 118 -1.32 6.68 12.90
N GLY A 119 -0.48 7.00 13.88
CA GLY A 119 0.41 8.16 13.84
C GLY A 119 1.48 8.01 12.75
N ASP A 120 2.63 8.66 12.93
CA ASP A 120 3.72 8.56 11.97
C ASP A 120 4.39 7.19 12.03
N ILE A 121 4.90 6.73 10.88
CA ILE A 121 5.62 5.47 10.77
C ILE A 121 7.05 5.77 10.33
N THR A 122 8.02 5.28 11.10
CA THR A 122 9.45 5.36 10.74
C THR A 122 10.04 3.95 10.71
N GLY A 123 10.40 3.48 9.53
CA GLY A 123 10.95 2.14 9.29
C GLY A 123 10.66 1.64 7.88
N ASP A 124 11.46 0.71 7.42
CA ASP A 124 11.37 0.16 6.08
C ASP A 124 10.32 -0.96 5.97
N PHE A 125 9.69 -1.05 4.82
CA PHE A 125 8.77 -2.14 4.47
C PHE A 125 9.43 -3.05 3.44
N ILE A 126 9.92 -4.22 3.89
CA ILE A 126 10.76 -5.09 3.06
C ILE A 126 10.09 -6.46 2.87
N GLY A 127 9.77 -6.80 1.63
CA GLY A 127 9.28 -8.13 1.27
C GLY A 127 7.98 -8.54 1.95
N ASN A 128 7.13 -7.60 2.36
CA ASN A 128 5.82 -7.93 2.89
C ASN A 128 4.86 -8.30 1.74
N TYR A 129 3.91 -9.19 2.01
CA TYR A 129 3.08 -9.63 0.91
C TYR A 129 1.68 -10.13 1.28
N ASP A 130 0.80 -9.96 0.29
CA ASP A 130 -0.54 -10.53 0.25
C ASP A 130 -0.63 -11.60 -0.82
N THR A 131 -1.12 -12.79 -0.46
CA THR A 131 -1.39 -13.85 -1.44
C THR A 131 -2.76 -14.44 -1.23
N SER A 132 -3.57 -14.42 -2.28
CA SER A 132 -4.95 -14.89 -2.22
C SER A 132 -5.32 -15.81 -3.39
N ARG A 133 -6.37 -16.60 -3.18
CA ARG A 133 -7.14 -17.17 -4.29
C ARG A 133 -8.20 -16.18 -4.79
N GLY A 134 -8.61 -15.20 -3.97
CA GLY A 134 -9.44 -14.06 -4.33
C GLY A 134 -8.61 -12.80 -4.54
N SER A 135 -9.12 -11.65 -4.19
CA SER A 135 -8.43 -10.36 -4.39
C SER A 135 -7.35 -10.10 -3.35
N ALA A 136 -6.31 -9.34 -3.73
CA ALA A 136 -5.20 -8.96 -2.86
C ALA A 136 -4.91 -7.45 -2.95
N TYR A 137 -4.73 -6.80 -1.80
CA TYR A 137 -4.64 -5.35 -1.72
C TYR A 137 -3.60 -4.87 -0.72
N GLY A 138 -2.60 -4.08 -1.21
CA GLY A 138 -1.57 -3.49 -0.36
C GLY A 138 -0.60 -4.51 0.22
N GLY A 139 0.34 -5.01 -0.57
CA GLY A 139 1.29 -6.05 -0.10
C GLY A 139 2.05 -5.67 1.16
N ALA A 140 2.24 -4.37 1.44
CA ALA A 140 2.70 -3.88 2.74
C ALA A 140 1.57 -3.21 3.51
N ILE A 141 0.95 -2.15 2.96
CA ILE A 141 -0.05 -1.34 3.65
C ILE A 141 -1.37 -1.32 2.89
N TYR A 142 -2.45 -1.60 3.60
CA TYR A 142 -3.81 -1.34 3.19
C TYR A 142 -4.43 -0.28 4.10
N ASN A 143 -4.80 0.89 3.54
CA ASN A 143 -5.40 2.01 4.26
C ASN A 143 -6.77 2.33 3.67
N GLU A 144 -7.84 2.03 4.39
CA GLU A 144 -9.22 2.19 3.91
C GLU A 144 -10.10 2.94 4.91
N ASN A 145 -10.71 4.05 4.49
CA ASN A 145 -11.53 4.93 5.35
C ASN A 145 -10.78 5.38 6.62
N ALA A 146 -9.48 5.65 6.52
CA ALA A 146 -8.56 5.64 7.64
C ALA A 146 -7.47 6.71 7.47
N THR A 147 -6.72 6.94 8.52
CA THR A 147 -5.61 7.90 8.50
C THR A 147 -4.33 7.24 8.98
N ILE A 148 -3.25 7.45 8.23
CA ILE A 148 -1.87 7.22 8.64
C ILE A 148 -1.16 8.57 8.56
N GLY A 149 -0.34 8.91 9.55
CA GLY A 149 0.53 10.09 9.54
C GLY A 149 1.61 10.01 8.46
N ASP A 150 2.72 10.68 8.66
CA ASP A 150 3.84 10.65 7.72
C ASP A 150 4.55 9.29 7.76
N ILE A 151 5.09 8.86 6.61
CA ILE A 151 5.85 7.62 6.50
C ILE A 151 7.28 7.97 6.08
N ILE A 152 8.25 7.53 6.88
CA ILE A 152 9.68 7.65 6.58
C ILE A 152 10.27 6.25 6.53
N GLY A 153 10.58 5.76 5.33
CA GLY A 153 11.14 4.42 5.09
C GLY A 153 10.96 3.96 3.67
N ASP A 154 11.80 3.04 3.24
CA ASP A 154 11.78 2.48 1.90
C ASP A 154 10.77 1.34 1.77
N PHE A 155 10.18 1.20 0.59
CA PHE A 155 9.29 0.09 0.24
C PHE A 155 10.01 -0.79 -0.78
N ILE A 156 10.50 -1.96 -0.33
CA ILE A 156 11.38 -2.81 -1.14
C ILE A 156 10.76 -4.20 -1.33
N GLY A 157 10.48 -4.56 -2.56
CA GLY A 157 10.05 -5.92 -2.92
C GLY A 157 8.74 -6.38 -2.30
N ASN A 158 7.88 -5.46 -1.87
CA ASN A 158 6.56 -5.83 -1.36
C ASN A 158 5.63 -6.21 -2.51
N TYR A 159 4.70 -7.14 -2.26
CA TYR A 159 3.82 -7.54 -3.34
C TYR A 159 2.42 -7.99 -2.92
N ALA A 160 1.49 -7.79 -3.83
CA ALA A 160 0.16 -8.36 -3.78
C ALA A 160 -0.04 -9.32 -4.95
N SER A 161 -0.60 -10.50 -4.70
CA SER A 161 -0.81 -11.50 -5.75
C SER A 161 -2.12 -12.28 -5.60
N SER A 162 -2.72 -12.62 -6.75
CA SER A 162 -3.92 -13.44 -6.81
C SER A 162 -3.84 -14.50 -7.89
N SER A 163 -4.49 -15.64 -7.65
CA SER A 163 -4.43 -16.80 -8.54
C SER A 163 -5.78 -17.28 -9.07
N ASN A 164 -6.91 -16.71 -8.68
CA ASN A 164 -8.24 -17.20 -9.05
C ASN A 164 -8.97 -16.31 -10.08
N TYR A 165 -10.15 -16.74 -10.54
CA TYR A 165 -10.92 -16.15 -11.63
C TYR A 165 -11.53 -14.79 -11.28
N SER A 166 -11.32 -13.78 -12.17
CA SER A 166 -11.90 -12.42 -12.07
C SER A 166 -11.51 -11.58 -10.85
N ASP A 167 -10.30 -11.71 -10.36
CA ASP A 167 -9.81 -11.05 -9.16
C ASP A 167 -9.17 -9.69 -9.42
N TYR A 168 -9.03 -8.92 -8.33
CA TYR A 168 -8.42 -7.60 -8.31
C TYR A 168 -7.16 -7.63 -7.47
N VAL A 169 -6.07 -7.05 -8.00
CA VAL A 169 -4.81 -6.91 -7.28
C VAL A 169 -4.35 -5.46 -7.37
N TYR A 170 -4.35 -4.77 -6.25
CA TYR A 170 -4.09 -3.33 -6.23
C TYR A 170 -3.04 -2.97 -5.18
N GLY A 171 -2.02 -2.16 -5.60
CA GLY A 171 -0.96 -1.69 -4.73
C GLY A 171 -0.01 -2.80 -4.28
N GLY A 172 1.07 -3.05 -5.01
CA GLY A 172 2.06 -4.04 -4.59
C GLY A 172 2.69 -3.71 -3.25
N ALA A 173 2.88 -2.42 -2.94
CA ALA A 173 3.26 -1.96 -1.62
C ALA A 173 2.08 -1.32 -0.89
N ILE A 174 1.50 -0.26 -1.43
CA ILE A 174 0.46 0.54 -0.76
C ILE A 174 -0.85 0.52 -1.54
N TYR A 175 -1.93 0.20 -0.84
CA TYR A 175 -3.29 0.51 -1.23
C TYR A 175 -3.81 1.66 -0.34
N ASN A 176 -4.14 2.79 -0.93
CA ASN A 176 -4.82 3.91 -0.27
C ASN A 176 -6.13 4.19 -0.99
N GLY A 177 -7.23 3.81 -0.37
CA GLY A 177 -8.51 3.91 -1.06
C GLY A 177 -9.71 3.83 -0.13
N SER A 178 -10.87 4.27 -0.62
CA SER A 178 -12.00 4.42 0.27
C SER A 178 -13.31 4.65 -0.46
N LYS A 179 -14.42 4.44 0.23
CA LYS A 179 -15.74 4.98 -0.14
C LYS A 179 -15.92 6.39 0.38
N ASP A 180 -15.25 6.74 1.49
CA ASP A 180 -15.33 8.04 2.16
C ASP A 180 -13.99 8.77 2.05
N THR A 181 -13.08 8.63 3.03
CA THR A 181 -11.79 9.33 3.03
C THR A 181 -10.69 8.41 3.53
N ALA A 182 -9.62 8.28 2.75
CA ALA A 182 -8.38 7.60 3.12
C ALA A 182 -7.22 8.59 3.02
N ILE A 183 -6.45 8.73 4.08
CA ILE A 183 -5.35 9.71 4.16
C ILE A 183 -4.07 8.99 4.57
N ILE A 184 -3.00 9.26 3.84
CA ILE A 184 -1.62 9.04 4.26
C ILE A 184 -0.93 10.40 4.18
N GLY A 185 -0.17 10.78 5.19
CA GLY A 185 0.63 11.99 5.23
C GLY A 185 1.73 11.99 4.16
N ASP A 186 2.80 12.71 4.38
CA ASP A 186 3.95 12.73 3.47
C ASP A 186 4.68 11.38 3.49
N ILE A 187 5.17 10.95 2.33
CA ILE A 187 5.99 9.74 2.22
C ILE A 187 7.41 10.13 1.82
N THR A 188 8.38 9.74 2.64
CA THR A 188 9.81 9.90 2.34
C THR A 188 10.49 8.54 2.32
N GLY A 189 10.83 8.05 1.13
CA GLY A 189 11.47 6.74 0.91
C GLY A 189 11.36 6.28 -0.53
N ASP A 190 12.22 5.36 -0.91
CA ASP A 190 12.27 4.80 -2.26
C ASP A 190 11.30 3.61 -2.41
N PHE A 191 10.71 3.49 -3.58
CA PHE A 191 9.86 2.35 -3.95
C PHE A 191 10.60 1.49 -4.97
N ILE A 192 11.08 0.31 -4.53
CA ILE A 192 11.99 -0.51 -5.33
C ILE A 192 11.43 -1.92 -5.50
N GLY A 193 11.19 -2.32 -6.75
CA GLY A 193 10.83 -3.69 -7.08
C GLY A 193 9.51 -4.19 -6.50
N ASN A 194 8.61 -3.30 -6.10
CA ASN A 194 7.29 -3.70 -5.62
C ASN A 194 6.39 -4.13 -6.78
N TYR A 195 5.47 -5.08 -6.54
CA TYR A 195 4.65 -5.52 -7.65
C TYR A 195 3.23 -6.00 -7.29
N ALA A 196 2.34 -5.82 -8.24
CA ALA A 196 1.00 -6.39 -8.23
C ALA A 196 0.87 -7.46 -9.33
N SER A 197 0.53 -8.69 -8.98
CA SER A 197 0.50 -9.82 -9.90
C SER A 197 -0.84 -10.55 -9.87
N VAL A 198 -1.45 -10.75 -11.04
CA VAL A 198 -2.68 -11.52 -11.16
C VAL A 198 -2.52 -12.61 -12.22
N SER A 199 -2.90 -13.84 -11.89
CA SER A 199 -2.91 -14.96 -12.84
C SER A 199 -4.31 -15.37 -13.30
N ALA A 200 -5.32 -14.72 -12.77
CA ALA A 200 -6.74 -14.99 -13.04
C ALA A 200 -7.17 -14.65 -14.46
N VAL A 201 -8.04 -15.45 -15.05
CA VAL A 201 -8.76 -15.07 -16.29
C VAL A 201 -9.66 -13.87 -15.99
N ASN A 202 -9.59 -12.79 -16.78
CA ASN A 202 -10.27 -11.51 -16.55
C ASN A 202 -9.88 -10.74 -15.27
N GLY A 203 -8.75 -11.05 -14.64
CA GLY A 203 -8.24 -10.29 -13.51
C GLY A 203 -7.76 -8.88 -13.89
N ILE A 204 -7.68 -8.01 -12.92
CA ILE A 204 -7.20 -6.63 -13.06
C ILE A 204 -6.10 -6.39 -12.03
N ALA A 205 -4.96 -5.86 -12.47
CA ALA A 205 -3.90 -5.45 -11.58
C ALA A 205 -3.51 -3.99 -11.82
N LYS A 206 -3.33 -3.23 -10.74
CA LYS A 206 -3.05 -1.79 -10.78
C LYS A 206 -2.07 -1.35 -9.70
N GLY A 207 -1.14 -0.43 -10.06
CA GLY A 207 -0.18 0.15 -9.14
C GLY A 207 0.83 -0.88 -8.60
N GLY A 208 1.94 -1.06 -9.28
CA GLY A 208 2.99 -1.99 -8.84
C GLY A 208 3.56 -1.63 -7.47
N ALA A 209 3.71 -0.34 -7.18
CA ALA A 209 4.02 0.16 -5.86
C ALA A 209 2.76 0.73 -5.17
N ILE A 210 2.14 1.76 -5.74
CA ILE A 210 1.04 2.49 -5.10
C ILE A 210 -0.24 2.40 -5.93
N TYR A 211 -1.32 2.06 -5.26
CA TYR A 211 -2.69 2.29 -5.72
C TYR A 211 -3.32 3.37 -4.84
N ASN A 212 -3.62 4.55 -5.42
CA ASN A 212 -4.26 5.66 -4.73
C ASN A 212 -5.57 6.03 -5.45
N SER A 213 -6.66 5.43 -5.04
CA SER A 213 -7.91 5.60 -5.75
C SER A 213 -9.12 5.32 -4.86
N SER A 214 -10.09 6.19 -4.97
CA SER A 214 -11.30 6.15 -4.14
C SER A 214 -12.53 6.55 -4.96
N ASN A 215 -13.69 6.08 -4.53
CA ASN A 215 -14.98 6.64 -4.94
C ASN A 215 -15.34 7.87 -4.09
N GLY A 216 -14.65 8.08 -2.95
CA GLY A 216 -14.67 9.27 -2.11
C GLY A 216 -13.39 10.09 -2.30
N THR A 217 -12.61 10.25 -1.23
CA THR A 217 -11.36 11.02 -1.24
C THR A 217 -10.18 10.13 -0.85
N ALA A 218 -9.19 10.01 -1.73
CA ALA A 218 -7.90 9.36 -1.43
C ALA A 218 -6.80 10.41 -1.47
N ILE A 219 -6.12 10.61 -0.36
CA ILE A 219 -5.06 11.62 -0.20
C ILE A 219 -3.77 10.89 0.17
N ILE A 220 -2.71 11.20 -0.54
CA ILE A 220 -1.33 11.00 -0.10
C ILE A 220 -0.69 12.38 -0.17
N GLY A 221 0.02 12.77 0.89
CA GLY A 221 0.78 14.02 0.93
C GLY A 221 1.91 14.05 -0.10
N ASP A 222 2.95 14.79 0.16
CA ASP A 222 4.09 14.86 -0.75
C ASP A 222 4.89 13.55 -0.74
N ILE A 223 5.21 13.04 -1.92
CA ILE A 223 6.02 11.82 -2.06
C ILE A 223 7.44 12.21 -2.45
N THR A 224 8.40 11.86 -1.61
CA THR A 224 9.82 12.13 -1.81
C THR A 224 10.60 10.82 -1.89
N GLY A 225 10.92 10.34 -3.08
CA GLY A 225 11.64 9.08 -3.27
C GLY A 225 11.75 8.67 -4.72
N ASN A 226 12.56 7.66 -5.00
CA ASN A 226 12.67 7.08 -6.33
C ASN A 226 11.64 5.97 -6.53
N PHE A 227 11.20 5.78 -7.76
CA PHE A 227 10.37 4.65 -8.18
C PHE A 227 11.16 3.81 -9.17
N LEU A 228 11.71 2.69 -8.70
CA LEU A 228 12.64 1.88 -9.47
C LEU A 228 12.13 0.45 -9.66
N SER A 229 11.97 0.04 -10.91
CA SER A 229 11.65 -1.34 -11.26
C SER A 229 10.37 -1.91 -10.62
N ASN A 230 9.41 -1.06 -10.28
CA ASN A 230 8.11 -1.52 -9.82
C ASN A 230 7.28 -2.02 -11.00
N TYR A 231 6.43 -3.02 -10.79
CA TYR A 231 5.71 -3.55 -11.93
C TYR A 231 4.33 -4.12 -11.60
N VAL A 232 3.51 -4.14 -12.63
CA VAL A 232 2.24 -4.86 -12.64
C VAL A 232 2.37 -6.01 -13.62
N GLN A 233 2.03 -7.22 -13.19
CA GLN A 233 2.15 -8.41 -14.00
C GLN A 233 0.82 -9.16 -14.14
N TYR A 234 0.56 -9.62 -15.35
CA TYR A 234 -0.53 -10.51 -15.68
C TYR A 234 -0.01 -11.81 -16.29
N LEU A 235 -0.38 -12.93 -15.70
CA LEU A 235 0.18 -14.25 -16.05
C LEU A 235 -0.72 -15.11 -16.94
N SER A 236 -1.96 -14.68 -17.26
CA SER A 236 -2.90 -15.42 -18.11
C SER A 236 -2.99 -14.86 -19.53
N LYS A 237 -3.37 -15.68 -20.50
CA LYS A 237 -3.57 -15.27 -21.91
C LYS A 237 -4.79 -14.37 -22.15
N TYR A 238 -5.67 -14.20 -21.16
CA TYR A 238 -6.92 -13.47 -21.29
C TYR A 238 -6.96 -12.27 -20.36
N SER A 239 -5.96 -11.40 -20.50
CA SER A 239 -5.82 -10.17 -19.71
C SER A 239 -6.96 -9.20 -19.96
N LYS A 240 -7.51 -8.60 -18.88
CA LYS A 240 -8.34 -7.40 -19.05
C LYS A 240 -7.54 -6.13 -18.93
N LEU A 241 -6.72 -5.96 -17.88
CA LEU A 241 -6.08 -4.67 -17.67
C LEU A 241 -4.92 -4.70 -16.67
N THR A 242 -3.78 -4.15 -17.09
CA THR A 242 -2.64 -3.83 -16.22
C THR A 242 -2.32 -2.35 -16.35
N LEU A 243 -2.33 -1.59 -15.25
CA LEU A 243 -2.18 -0.15 -15.26
C LEU A 243 -1.24 0.35 -14.16
N GLY A 244 -0.37 1.33 -14.50
CA GLY A 244 0.55 1.97 -13.59
C GLY A 244 1.61 1.03 -13.04
N GLY A 245 2.71 0.87 -13.76
CA GLY A 245 3.81 0.00 -13.35
C GLY A 245 4.34 0.35 -11.96
N ALA A 246 4.48 1.63 -11.65
CA ALA A 246 4.74 2.10 -10.30
C ALA A 246 3.45 2.55 -9.61
N VAL A 247 2.73 3.51 -10.18
CA VAL A 247 1.61 4.18 -9.50
C VAL A 247 0.35 4.17 -10.37
N TYR A 248 -0.77 3.84 -9.77
CA TYR A 248 -2.11 4.08 -10.30
C TYR A 248 -2.85 5.06 -9.39
N SER A 249 -3.44 6.12 -9.96
CA SER A 249 -4.22 7.09 -9.18
C SER A 249 -5.43 7.62 -9.93
N ASN A 250 -6.52 7.89 -9.22
CA ASN A 250 -7.62 8.75 -9.67
C ASN A 250 -7.73 10.03 -8.83
N ALA A 251 -6.71 10.35 -8.04
CA ALA A 251 -6.60 11.52 -7.19
C ALA A 251 -5.32 12.30 -7.51
N ASN A 252 -5.25 13.54 -7.05
CA ASN A 252 -4.05 14.36 -7.15
C ASN A 252 -2.87 13.70 -6.44
N LEU A 253 -1.68 13.85 -7.01
CA LEU A 253 -0.42 13.41 -6.40
C LEU A 253 0.63 14.50 -6.54
N SER A 254 1.48 14.63 -5.53
CA SER A 254 2.63 15.53 -5.51
C SER A 254 3.91 14.74 -5.28
N PHE A 255 4.89 14.92 -6.17
CA PHE A 255 6.21 14.30 -6.09
C PHE A 255 7.26 15.38 -5.89
N THR A 256 8.01 15.34 -4.77
CA THR A 256 9.00 16.37 -4.42
C THR A 256 10.43 15.85 -4.53
N ALA A 257 11.31 16.64 -5.12
CA ALA A 257 12.74 16.29 -5.29
C ALA A 257 13.55 16.61 -4.02
N LYS A 258 13.20 17.67 -3.29
CA LYS A 258 13.89 18.15 -2.07
C LYS A 258 15.41 18.22 -2.24
N GLY A 259 15.87 18.92 -3.28
CA GLY A 259 17.31 19.17 -3.53
C GLY A 259 18.09 17.99 -4.10
N LYS A 260 17.46 16.86 -4.41
CA LYS A 260 18.11 15.67 -4.97
C LYS A 260 17.60 15.37 -6.38
N GLN A 261 18.36 14.57 -7.12
CA GLN A 261 17.85 13.95 -8.33
C GLN A 261 17.03 12.72 -7.96
N ARG A 262 15.81 12.62 -8.49
CA ARG A 262 14.86 11.52 -8.27
C ARG A 262 14.45 10.90 -9.60
N PHE A 263 14.10 9.62 -9.57
CA PHE A 263 13.87 8.84 -10.77
C PHE A 263 12.55 8.07 -10.73
N PHE A 264 11.85 8.09 -11.88
CA PHE A 264 10.97 7.01 -12.29
C PHE A 264 11.68 6.23 -13.37
N SER A 265 12.12 5.02 -13.07
CA SER A 265 12.94 4.26 -14.02
C SER A 265 12.73 2.75 -13.94
N GLY A 266 12.51 2.14 -15.08
CA GLY A 266 12.34 0.70 -15.20
C GLY A 266 11.01 0.18 -14.69
N ASN A 267 10.04 1.05 -14.41
CA ASN A 267 8.71 0.64 -13.98
C ASN A 267 7.91 0.17 -15.21
N TYR A 268 7.13 -0.90 -15.07
CA TYR A 268 6.45 -1.45 -16.24
C TYR A 268 5.16 -2.20 -15.90
N THR A 269 4.30 -2.28 -16.90
CA THR A 269 3.22 -3.26 -16.94
C THR A 269 3.63 -4.40 -17.88
N ASN A 270 3.30 -5.62 -17.55
CA ASN A 270 3.59 -6.78 -18.37
C ASN A 270 2.34 -7.67 -18.49
N ASP A 271 1.82 -7.78 -19.70
CA ASP A 271 0.79 -8.76 -20.00
C ASP A 271 1.24 -9.70 -21.14
N GLN A 272 0.75 -10.93 -21.12
CA GLN A 272 1.19 -11.95 -22.07
C GLN A 272 0.80 -11.66 -23.53
N THR A 273 -0.16 -10.77 -23.75
CA THR A 273 -0.65 -10.41 -25.09
C THR A 273 0.04 -9.18 -25.67
N ARG A 274 0.33 -8.19 -24.81
CA ARG A 274 0.90 -6.89 -25.22
C ARG A 274 2.40 -6.80 -24.92
N GLY A 275 2.91 -7.70 -24.08
CA GLY A 275 4.29 -7.69 -23.66
C GLY A 275 4.59 -6.63 -22.59
N LYS A 276 5.86 -6.30 -22.44
CA LYS A 276 6.35 -5.33 -21.46
C LYS A 276 6.18 -3.91 -21.99
N ASN A 277 5.47 -3.08 -21.24
CA ASN A 277 5.30 -1.64 -21.49
C ASN A 277 5.86 -0.83 -20.33
N TYR A 278 6.84 0.03 -20.58
CA TYR A 278 7.42 0.91 -19.56
C TYR A 278 6.47 2.06 -19.25
N ASN A 279 5.81 1.97 -18.10
CA ASN A 279 4.77 2.88 -17.63
C ASN A 279 4.98 3.17 -16.16
N ALA A 280 5.35 4.39 -15.81
CA ALA A 280 5.54 4.80 -14.42
C ALA A 280 4.19 5.02 -13.73
N LEU A 281 3.38 5.88 -14.32
CA LEU A 281 2.09 6.29 -13.76
C LEU A 281 0.95 6.01 -14.73
N PHE A 282 -0.18 5.58 -14.17
CA PHE A 282 -1.47 5.63 -14.83
C PHE A 282 -2.45 6.46 -14.02
N VAL A 283 -2.99 7.52 -14.64
CA VAL A 283 -3.95 8.43 -14.02
C VAL A 283 -5.34 8.20 -14.60
N GLN A 284 -6.27 7.83 -13.75
CA GLN A 284 -7.65 7.61 -14.18
C GLN A 284 -8.48 8.88 -13.98
N SER A 285 -9.03 9.41 -15.07
CA SER A 285 -10.07 10.45 -15.04
C SER A 285 -11.46 9.82 -15.01
N VAL A 286 -12.39 10.47 -14.31
CA VAL A 286 -13.74 9.90 -14.09
C VAL A 286 -14.78 10.47 -15.06
N THR A 287 -14.61 11.71 -15.57
CA THR A 287 -15.64 12.38 -16.37
C THR A 287 -15.12 13.13 -17.58
N ASP A 288 -14.11 13.99 -17.40
CA ASP A 288 -13.53 14.79 -18.48
C ASP A 288 -12.10 15.24 -18.14
N LEU A 289 -11.42 15.89 -19.09
CA LEU A 289 -10.06 16.39 -18.89
C LEU A 289 -9.98 17.58 -17.90
N ALA A 290 -11.07 18.30 -17.69
CA ALA A 290 -11.08 19.47 -16.80
C ALA A 290 -11.15 19.07 -15.33
N SER A 291 -11.72 17.88 -15.04
CA SER A 291 -11.78 17.29 -13.70
C SER A 291 -10.69 16.23 -13.47
N ALA A 292 -9.77 16.05 -14.41
CA ALA A 292 -8.70 15.07 -14.29
C ALA A 292 -7.75 15.42 -13.14
N PRO A 293 -7.28 14.45 -12.36
CA PRO A 293 -6.33 14.69 -11.28
C PRO A 293 -5.09 15.44 -11.75
N VAL A 294 -4.51 16.27 -10.88
CA VAL A 294 -3.23 16.93 -11.13
C VAL A 294 -2.10 16.06 -10.60
N ILE A 295 -1.11 15.82 -11.43
CA ILE A 295 0.15 15.19 -11.03
C ILE A 295 1.21 16.29 -10.99
N ALA A 296 1.63 16.65 -9.78
CA ALA A 296 2.60 17.71 -9.54
C ALA A 296 4.01 17.12 -9.36
N PHE A 297 4.99 17.78 -9.99
CA PHE A 297 6.41 17.54 -9.77
C PHE A 297 7.02 18.81 -9.19
N ASP A 298 7.45 18.77 -7.93
CA ASP A 298 8.03 19.91 -7.23
C ASP A 298 9.53 19.75 -7.08
N THR A 299 10.27 20.74 -7.54
CA THR A 299 11.72 20.85 -7.44
C THR A 299 12.13 22.07 -6.60
N THR A 300 11.23 22.62 -5.80
CA THR A 300 11.51 23.73 -4.89
C THR A 300 12.68 23.37 -3.96
N GLY A 301 13.66 24.26 -3.83
CA GLY A 301 14.90 24.01 -3.12
C GLY A 301 15.95 23.28 -3.95
N GLY A 302 15.73 23.16 -5.27
CA GLY A 302 16.64 22.49 -6.22
C GLY A 302 16.34 21.00 -6.39
N GLY A 303 17.17 20.33 -7.16
CA GLY A 303 17.01 18.92 -7.50
C GLY A 303 16.43 18.72 -8.91
N ALA A 304 16.10 17.49 -9.23
CA ALA A 304 15.53 17.16 -10.54
C ALA A 304 14.65 15.90 -10.45
N TRP A 305 13.64 15.83 -11.31
CA TRP A 305 12.95 14.59 -11.64
C TRP A 305 13.39 14.09 -12.99
N VAL A 306 13.72 12.81 -13.06
CA VAL A 306 14.05 12.10 -14.30
C VAL A 306 13.00 11.01 -14.49
N VAL A 307 12.14 11.18 -15.49
CA VAL A 307 11.05 10.26 -15.78
C VAL A 307 11.36 9.50 -17.06
N ASN A 308 11.96 8.34 -16.91
CA ASN A 308 12.35 7.48 -18.04
C ASN A 308 11.20 6.64 -18.59
N ASP A 309 10.13 6.50 -17.80
CA ASP A 309 8.97 5.68 -18.14
C ASP A 309 7.78 6.59 -18.51
N SER A 310 6.79 6.10 -19.22
CA SER A 310 5.64 6.92 -19.63
C SER A 310 4.71 7.27 -18.47
N ILE A 311 4.09 8.44 -18.55
CA ILE A 311 2.92 8.83 -17.75
C ILE A 311 1.71 8.72 -18.67
N GLU A 312 0.77 7.88 -18.30
CA GLU A 312 -0.39 7.56 -19.13
C GLU A 312 -1.69 7.89 -18.39
N GLY A 313 -2.78 8.03 -19.11
CA GLY A 313 -4.09 8.30 -18.55
C GLY A 313 -5.21 7.68 -19.36
N GLY A 314 -6.35 7.53 -18.73
CA GLY A 314 -7.54 6.99 -19.34
C GLY A 314 -8.82 7.43 -18.64
N TYR A 315 -9.93 7.23 -19.32
CA TYR A 315 -11.27 7.47 -18.80
C TYR A 315 -11.87 6.18 -18.26
N ALA A 316 -12.49 6.25 -17.08
CA ALA A 316 -13.31 5.15 -16.60
C ALA A 316 -14.74 5.27 -17.14
N SER A 317 -15.21 4.24 -17.81
CA SER A 317 -16.64 3.94 -17.83
C SER A 317 -16.94 2.91 -16.74
N SER A 318 -18.21 2.71 -16.38
CA SER A 318 -18.60 1.79 -15.30
C SER A 318 -18.13 0.33 -15.48
N THR A 319 -17.60 -0.02 -16.65
CA THR A 319 -17.18 -1.39 -16.99
C THR A 319 -15.79 -1.49 -17.62
N ASP A 320 -15.23 -0.40 -18.15
CA ASP A 320 -13.93 -0.41 -18.84
C ASP A 320 -13.17 0.90 -18.66
N VAL A 321 -11.84 0.81 -18.54
CA VAL A 321 -10.96 1.97 -18.63
C VAL A 321 -10.59 2.14 -20.11
N THR A 322 -11.02 3.23 -20.71
CA THR A 322 -10.59 3.58 -22.07
C THR A 322 -9.25 4.28 -21.98
N TYR A 323 -8.24 3.68 -22.58
CA TYR A 323 -6.91 4.26 -22.67
C TYR A 323 -6.94 5.55 -23.51
N ALA A 324 -6.53 6.68 -22.92
CA ALA A 324 -6.52 7.99 -23.59
C ALA A 324 -5.14 8.38 -24.13
N GLY A 325 -4.09 7.61 -23.86
CA GLY A 325 -2.72 7.90 -24.28
C GLY A 325 -1.91 8.62 -23.20
N ARG A 326 -1.02 9.53 -23.61
CA ARG A 326 -0.18 10.30 -22.68
C ARG A 326 -1.02 11.21 -21.82
N TYR A 327 -0.66 11.30 -20.53
CA TYR A 327 -1.34 12.18 -19.58
C TYR A 327 -0.75 13.59 -19.64
N TYR A 328 -1.60 14.62 -19.64
CA TYR A 328 -1.20 16.01 -19.86
C TYR A 328 -1.50 16.95 -18.70
N ASN A 329 -2.27 16.55 -17.69
CA ASN A 329 -2.55 17.42 -16.54
C ASN A 329 -1.41 17.35 -15.52
N LEU A 330 -0.24 17.83 -15.91
CA LEU A 330 0.98 17.86 -15.15
C LEU A 330 1.26 19.27 -14.65
N ALA A 331 1.60 19.44 -13.38
CA ALA A 331 2.06 20.68 -12.81
C ALA A 331 3.55 20.57 -12.44
N PHE A 332 4.31 21.62 -12.76
CA PHE A 332 5.73 21.71 -12.43
C PHE A 332 5.97 22.96 -11.62
N THR A 333 6.63 22.82 -10.48
CA THR A 333 6.97 23.93 -9.58
C THR A 333 8.43 23.86 -9.18
N GLY A 334 9.03 25.00 -8.83
CA GLY A 334 10.41 25.10 -8.34
C GLY A 334 11.45 25.43 -9.41
N ASP A 335 12.72 25.44 -9.00
CA ASP A 335 13.88 25.93 -9.76
C ASP A 335 14.68 24.81 -10.44
N GLY A 336 14.24 23.58 -10.33
CA GLY A 336 14.94 22.40 -10.84
C GLY A 336 14.53 22.00 -12.24
N VAL A 337 14.87 20.78 -12.63
CA VAL A 337 14.69 20.27 -13.98
C VAL A 337 13.77 19.05 -13.96
N LEU A 338 12.86 18.98 -14.92
CA LEU A 338 12.20 17.74 -15.32
C LEU A 338 12.80 17.27 -16.64
N ASN A 339 13.38 16.07 -16.66
CA ASN A 339 13.96 15.42 -17.83
C ASN A 339 13.16 14.19 -18.23
#